data_3410eda0a3920115260ed50fb59c24bf
#
_entry.id   3410eda0a3920115260ed50fb59c24bf
#
_cell.length_a   1.000
_cell.length_b   1.000
_cell.length_c   1.000
_cell.angle_alpha   90.00
_cell.angle_beta   90.00
_cell.angle_gamma   90.00
#
_symmetry.space_group_name_H-M   'P 1'
#
loop_
_entity.id
_entity.type
_entity.pdbx_description
1 polymer ?
#
loop_
_entity_poly.entity_id
_entity_poly.type
_entity_poly.pdbx_seq_one_letter_code
_entity_poly.pdbx_strand_id
1 'polypeptide(L)'
;MNVCKGIAALVAVGFVVTGAFAEEQMPARRLSRIEKAGGWIEQAGRGKKILIVNAQSRVSHASLAEVADQYGKMTSFPVDVVDTPETDPKKLLTDDTACVVIVKDCDCSSRLLVAPEDAWGVVNVKAIGADGADDARVTVRTAKEAARALAMVLGASDSMMSPCVMKPVHSLADLDANPALMPGMEVYNKLIDNARRLGVSIRRRVSYRTACKEGWAPTPTNDIQKAIWDEVHAIPDKPIKIEYKKTDR
;
A
#
# COMPACT_ATOMS: atom_id res chain seq x y z
N MET A 1 0.06 10.70 -72.08
CA MET A 1 1.16 10.30 -71.18
C MET A 1 0.58 10.08 -69.80
N ASN A 2 0.52 8.81 -69.41
CA ASN A 2 -0.17 8.31 -68.23
C ASN A 2 0.71 8.49 -66.99
N VAL A 3 0.16 9.06 -65.94
CA VAL A 3 0.78 9.09 -64.60
C VAL A 3 -0.04 8.17 -63.69
N CYS A 4 0.59 7.04 -63.31
CA CYS A 4 0.05 6.06 -62.40
C CYS A 4 -0.04 6.65 -60.99
N LYS A 5 -1.25 6.58 -60.41
CA LYS A 5 -1.52 6.79 -58.98
C LYS A 5 -1.22 5.47 -58.24
N GLY A 6 -0.18 5.45 -57.41
CA GLY A 6 0.04 4.40 -56.46
C GLY A 6 -0.59 4.78 -55.09
N ILE A 7 -1.62 4.08 -54.71
CA ILE A 7 -2.21 4.16 -53.36
C ILE A 7 -1.49 3.13 -52.49
N ALA A 8 -0.66 3.60 -51.57
CA ALA A 8 -0.09 2.75 -50.51
C ALA A 8 -1.11 2.62 -49.39
N ALA A 9 -1.70 1.45 -49.24
CA ALA A 9 -2.52 1.11 -48.09
C ALA A 9 -1.64 0.77 -46.93
N LEU A 10 -1.67 1.64 -45.90
CA LEU A 10 -1.04 1.39 -44.61
C LEU A 10 -1.96 0.44 -43.81
N VAL A 11 -1.57 -0.82 -43.72
CA VAL A 11 -2.22 -1.78 -42.81
C VAL A 11 -1.66 -1.52 -41.41
N ALA A 12 -2.46 -0.86 -40.59
CA ALA A 12 -2.19 -0.75 -39.16
C ALA A 12 -2.50 -2.10 -38.50
N VAL A 13 -1.46 -2.90 -38.23
CA VAL A 13 -1.57 -4.08 -37.37
C VAL A 13 -1.67 -3.62 -35.94
N GLY A 14 -2.90 -3.53 -35.44
CA GLY A 14 -3.15 -3.32 -34.02
C GLY A 14 -2.74 -4.56 -33.24
N PHE A 15 -1.61 -4.52 -32.55
CA PHE A 15 -1.29 -5.48 -31.50
C PHE A 15 -2.19 -5.19 -30.30
N VAL A 16 -3.29 -5.94 -30.21
CA VAL A 16 -4.03 -6.06 -28.95
C VAL A 16 -3.20 -6.97 -28.05
N VAL A 17 -2.39 -6.36 -27.18
CA VAL A 17 -1.76 -7.09 -26.09
C VAL A 17 -2.88 -7.33 -25.05
N THR A 18 -3.64 -8.40 -25.23
CA THR A 18 -4.41 -8.99 -24.15
C THR A 18 -3.41 -9.62 -23.18
N GLY A 19 -2.95 -8.83 -22.23
CA GLY A 19 -2.23 -9.33 -21.07
C GLY A 19 -3.18 -10.19 -20.23
N ALA A 20 -3.39 -11.43 -20.65
CA ALA A 20 -3.83 -12.46 -19.74
C ALA A 20 -2.70 -12.61 -18.72
N PHE A 21 -2.88 -12.02 -17.54
CA PHE A 21 -2.12 -12.41 -16.37
C PHE A 21 -2.40 -13.90 -16.21
N ALA A 22 -1.43 -14.72 -16.63
CA ALA A 22 -1.45 -16.13 -16.29
C ALA A 22 -1.46 -16.18 -14.77
N GLU A 23 -2.60 -16.55 -14.20
CA GLU A 23 -2.70 -16.97 -12.82
C GLU A 23 -1.67 -18.08 -12.68
N GLU A 24 -0.56 -17.77 -12.00
CA GLU A 24 0.53 -18.71 -11.79
C GLU A 24 -0.07 -19.90 -11.07
N GLN A 25 -0.33 -20.98 -11.81
CA GLN A 25 -0.96 -22.17 -11.25
C GLN A 25 -0.06 -22.73 -10.17
N MET A 26 -0.44 -22.51 -8.93
CA MET A 26 0.28 -23.07 -7.79
C MET A 26 0.37 -24.59 -7.92
N PRO A 27 1.54 -25.20 -7.62
CA PRO A 27 1.71 -26.65 -7.71
C PRO A 27 0.59 -27.38 -6.95
N ALA A 28 0.02 -28.42 -7.55
CA ALA A 28 -1.14 -29.17 -7.04
C ALA A 28 -1.01 -29.58 -5.55
N ARG A 29 0.21 -29.83 -5.06
CA ARG A 29 0.50 -30.14 -3.65
C ARG A 29 0.25 -28.95 -2.71
N ARG A 30 0.39 -27.73 -3.18
CA ARG A 30 0.15 -26.49 -2.43
C ARG A 30 -1.35 -26.16 -2.41
N LEU A 31 -2.03 -26.37 -3.54
CA LEU A 31 -3.48 -26.21 -3.66
C LEU A 31 -4.23 -27.15 -2.70
N SER A 32 -3.85 -28.44 -2.65
CA SER A 32 -4.48 -29.39 -1.72
C SER A 32 -4.31 -29.03 -0.24
N ARG A 33 -3.23 -28.34 0.11
CA ARG A 33 -2.99 -27.84 1.47
C ARG A 33 -3.85 -26.62 1.81
N ILE A 34 -4.06 -25.75 0.84
CA ILE A 34 -4.93 -24.56 0.95
C ILE A 34 -6.39 -24.99 1.02
N GLU A 35 -6.80 -25.93 0.17
CA GLU A 35 -8.16 -26.51 0.21
C GLU A 35 -8.44 -27.17 1.56
N LYS A 36 -7.54 -28.02 2.07
CA LYS A 36 -7.64 -28.63 3.41
C LYS A 36 -7.63 -27.59 4.55
N ALA A 37 -7.12 -26.40 4.32
CA ALA A 37 -7.13 -25.30 5.28
C ALA A 37 -8.38 -24.40 5.13
N GLY A 38 -9.29 -24.71 4.22
CA GLY A 38 -10.47 -23.88 3.97
C GLY A 38 -10.20 -22.59 3.21
N GLY A 39 -9.04 -22.49 2.54
CA GLY A 39 -8.60 -21.31 1.79
C GLY A 39 -7.84 -20.30 2.65
N TRP A 40 -7.36 -19.26 1.96
CA TRP A 40 -6.74 -18.08 2.58
C TRP A 40 -7.80 -17.03 2.87
N ILE A 41 -7.77 -16.45 4.05
CA ILE A 41 -8.61 -15.31 4.40
C ILE A 41 -7.75 -14.16 4.91
N GLU A 42 -8.23 -12.95 4.66
CA GLU A 42 -7.60 -11.74 5.15
C GLU A 42 -8.34 -11.27 6.40
N GLN A 43 -7.59 -10.95 7.43
CA GLN A 43 -8.14 -10.27 8.59
C GLN A 43 -8.59 -8.89 8.13
N ALA A 44 -9.90 -8.64 8.16
CA ALA A 44 -10.43 -7.29 8.01
C ALA A 44 -9.85 -6.46 9.16
N GLY A 45 -9.03 -5.45 8.81
CA GLY A 45 -8.34 -4.68 9.82
C GLY A 45 -9.33 -3.97 10.75
N ARG A 46 -9.22 -4.28 12.01
CA ARG A 46 -9.73 -3.41 13.07
C ARG A 46 -8.60 -2.45 13.40
N GLY A 47 -8.75 -1.18 13.06
CA GLY A 47 -7.71 -0.19 13.31
C GLY A 47 -7.78 0.97 12.32
N LYS A 48 -6.90 1.91 12.55
CA LYS A 48 -6.84 3.13 11.76
C LYS A 48 -6.28 2.86 10.37
N LYS A 49 -6.69 3.67 9.42
CA LYS A 49 -6.19 3.73 8.05
C LYS A 49 -5.23 4.90 7.86
N ILE A 50 -4.51 4.87 6.76
CA ILE A 50 -3.69 5.96 6.28
C ILE A 50 -4.49 6.71 5.22
N LEU A 51 -4.38 8.04 5.19
CA LEU A 51 -5.10 8.87 4.26
C LEU A 51 -4.14 9.67 3.38
N ILE A 52 -4.32 9.58 2.05
CA ILE A 52 -3.74 10.50 1.09
C ILE A 52 -4.85 11.45 0.62
N VAL A 53 -4.70 12.73 0.88
CA VAL A 53 -5.67 13.76 0.53
C VAL A 53 -5.20 14.49 -0.71
N ASN A 54 -5.96 14.41 -1.79
CA ASN A 54 -5.76 15.22 -2.99
C ASN A 54 -6.60 16.49 -2.86
N ALA A 55 -6.00 17.55 -2.35
CA ALA A 55 -6.71 18.80 -2.08
C ALA A 55 -6.85 19.72 -3.31
N GLN A 56 -6.13 19.41 -4.36
CA GLN A 56 -6.15 20.21 -5.61
C GLN A 56 -6.04 19.29 -6.82
N SER A 57 -6.82 19.59 -7.85
CA SER A 57 -7.04 18.73 -9.00
C SER A 57 -5.91 18.68 -10.05
N ARG A 58 -4.74 19.26 -9.80
CA ARG A 58 -3.59 19.17 -10.74
C ARG A 58 -3.01 17.76 -10.83
N VAL A 59 -3.22 16.93 -9.83
CA VAL A 59 -2.76 15.54 -9.79
C VAL A 59 -3.98 14.63 -9.89
N SER A 60 -3.92 13.65 -10.78
CA SER A 60 -5.03 12.72 -10.95
C SER A 60 -5.19 11.84 -9.70
N HIS A 61 -6.43 11.59 -9.30
CA HIS A 61 -6.74 10.61 -8.25
C HIS A 61 -6.10 9.25 -8.54
N ALA A 62 -6.14 8.80 -9.80
CA ALA A 62 -5.59 7.51 -10.21
C ALA A 62 -4.09 7.35 -9.88
N SER A 63 -3.30 8.41 -10.05
CA SER A 63 -1.86 8.36 -9.76
C SER A 63 -1.57 8.23 -8.26
N LEU A 64 -2.36 8.87 -7.41
CA LEU A 64 -2.25 8.73 -5.96
C LEU A 64 -2.81 7.39 -5.48
N ALA A 65 -3.87 6.89 -6.13
CA ALA A 65 -4.42 5.56 -5.86
C ALA A 65 -3.42 4.45 -6.19
N GLU A 66 -2.57 4.62 -7.21
CA GLU A 66 -1.48 3.69 -7.49
C GLU A 66 -0.46 3.64 -6.33
N VAL A 67 -0.09 4.80 -5.77
CA VAL A 67 0.79 4.85 -4.58
C VAL A 67 0.13 4.12 -3.41
N ALA A 68 -1.15 4.38 -3.15
CA ALA A 68 -1.91 3.74 -2.07
C ALA A 68 -1.97 2.22 -2.24
N ASP A 69 -2.26 1.74 -3.45
CA ASP A 69 -2.30 0.31 -3.78
C ASP A 69 -0.94 -0.37 -3.60
N GLN A 70 0.13 0.25 -4.10
CA GLN A 70 1.48 -0.29 -3.94
C GLN A 70 1.92 -0.35 -2.48
N TYR A 71 1.63 0.69 -1.67
CA TYR A 71 1.86 0.65 -0.23
C TYR A 71 1.05 -0.46 0.43
N GLY A 72 -0.23 -0.58 0.09
CA GLY A 72 -1.10 -1.64 0.60
C GLY A 72 -0.58 -3.04 0.27
N LYS A 73 -0.09 -3.27 -0.94
CA LYS A 73 0.51 -4.55 -1.37
C LYS A 73 1.82 -4.85 -0.66
N MET A 74 2.67 -3.85 -0.47
CA MET A 74 3.98 -4.01 0.16
C MET A 74 3.86 -4.21 1.68
N THR A 75 3.01 -3.45 2.36
CA THR A 75 2.97 -3.35 3.82
C THR A 75 1.73 -3.97 4.45
N SER A 76 0.71 -4.28 3.63
CA SER A 76 -0.65 -4.64 4.08
C SER A 76 -1.38 -3.54 4.87
N PHE A 77 -0.98 -2.28 4.69
CA PHE A 77 -1.68 -1.14 5.27
C PHE A 77 -2.95 -0.81 4.50
N PRO A 78 -4.04 -0.38 5.16
CA PRO A 78 -5.16 0.27 4.49
C PRO A 78 -4.78 1.72 4.19
N VAL A 79 -4.57 2.04 2.93
CA VAL A 79 -4.28 3.40 2.44
C VAL A 79 -5.42 3.82 1.53
N ASP A 80 -6.13 4.88 1.91
CA ASP A 80 -7.21 5.45 1.12
C ASP A 80 -6.77 6.76 0.48
N VAL A 81 -7.31 7.06 -0.70
CA VAL A 81 -7.16 8.36 -1.37
C VAL A 81 -8.51 9.05 -1.38
N VAL A 82 -8.54 10.32 -0.99
CA VAL A 82 -9.76 11.14 -1.02
C VAL A 82 -9.49 12.48 -1.69
N ASP A 83 -10.44 12.90 -2.51
CA ASP A 83 -10.47 14.25 -3.11
C ASP A 83 -11.33 15.15 -2.22
N THR A 84 -10.70 16.12 -1.54
CA THR A 84 -11.37 17.08 -0.66
C THR A 84 -10.56 18.37 -0.58
N PRO A 85 -11.21 19.55 -0.51
CA PRO A 85 -10.51 20.81 -0.32
C PRO A 85 -9.97 21.01 1.11
N GLU A 86 -10.30 20.12 2.06
CA GLU A 86 -9.79 20.22 3.42
C GLU A 86 -8.28 19.98 3.46
N THR A 87 -7.55 20.89 4.08
CA THR A 87 -6.09 20.87 4.17
C THR A 87 -5.56 21.01 5.59
N ASP A 88 -6.44 21.04 6.58
CA ASP A 88 -6.05 21.06 7.99
C ASP A 88 -5.82 19.63 8.49
N PRO A 89 -4.56 19.22 8.81
CA PRO A 89 -4.28 17.89 9.29
C PRO A 89 -5.09 17.51 10.54
N LYS A 90 -5.38 18.48 11.41
CA LYS A 90 -6.12 18.23 12.66
C LYS A 90 -7.56 17.80 12.42
N LYS A 91 -8.17 18.26 11.32
CA LYS A 91 -9.52 17.84 10.93
C LYS A 91 -9.54 16.50 10.19
N LEU A 92 -8.43 16.14 9.55
CA LEU A 92 -8.27 14.92 8.76
C LEU A 92 -7.83 13.73 9.64
N LEU A 93 -7.12 14.00 10.74
CA LEU A 93 -6.72 13.00 11.73
C LEU A 93 -7.91 12.73 12.67
N THR A 94 -8.68 11.70 12.34
CA THR A 94 -9.84 11.23 13.10
C THR A 94 -9.50 9.96 13.88
N ASP A 95 -10.48 9.44 14.62
CA ASP A 95 -10.33 8.15 15.33
C ASP A 95 -10.02 6.99 14.36
N ASP A 96 -10.45 7.09 13.10
CA ASP A 96 -10.22 6.09 12.06
C ASP A 96 -8.96 6.36 11.20
N THR A 97 -8.30 7.52 11.38
CA THR A 97 -7.16 7.93 10.57
C THR A 97 -5.89 7.99 11.41
N ALA A 98 -4.90 7.19 11.06
CA ALA A 98 -3.64 7.09 11.79
C ALA A 98 -2.65 8.19 11.40
N CYS A 99 -2.55 8.48 10.12
CA CYS A 99 -1.74 9.55 9.57
C CYS A 99 -2.30 10.04 8.23
N VAL A 100 -1.88 11.24 7.83
CA VAL A 100 -2.37 11.90 6.61
C VAL A 100 -1.24 12.49 5.80
N VAL A 101 -1.30 12.30 4.48
CA VAL A 101 -0.45 13.02 3.51
C VAL A 101 -1.33 13.89 2.63
N ILE A 102 -1.12 15.20 2.65
CA ILE A 102 -1.93 16.18 1.93
C ILE A 102 -1.17 16.65 0.70
N VAL A 103 -1.74 16.46 -0.47
CA VAL A 103 -1.22 16.92 -1.77
C VAL A 103 -1.91 18.23 -2.12
N LYS A 104 -1.16 19.35 -2.12
CA LYS A 104 -1.69 20.70 -2.36
C LYS A 104 -0.63 21.67 -2.86
N ASP A 105 -1.02 22.82 -3.36
CA ASP A 105 -0.12 23.96 -3.56
C ASP A 105 0.16 24.65 -2.22
N CYS A 106 1.40 25.09 -2.04
CA CYS A 106 1.82 25.91 -0.91
C CYS A 106 2.69 27.07 -1.39
N ASP A 107 2.60 28.21 -0.71
CA ASP A 107 3.42 29.40 -1.00
C ASP A 107 4.81 29.32 -0.34
N CYS A 108 5.44 28.16 -0.37
CA CYS A 108 6.80 27.93 0.10
C CYS A 108 7.64 27.22 -0.95
N SER A 109 8.95 27.29 -0.83
CA SER A 109 9.88 26.65 -1.77
C SER A 109 10.09 25.15 -1.50
N SER A 110 9.68 24.67 -0.32
CA SER A 110 9.83 23.25 0.04
C SER A 110 8.83 22.40 -0.73
N ARG A 111 9.29 21.32 -1.35
CA ARG A 111 8.45 20.34 -2.03
C ARG A 111 7.72 19.43 -1.06
N LEU A 112 8.31 19.24 0.11
CA LEU A 112 7.84 18.30 1.12
C LEU A 112 7.99 18.91 2.51
N LEU A 113 6.91 18.88 3.30
CA LEU A 113 6.86 19.23 4.71
C LEU A 113 6.32 18.02 5.47
N VAL A 114 7.07 17.52 6.44
CA VAL A 114 6.67 16.32 7.18
C VAL A 114 6.83 16.55 8.68
N ALA A 115 5.80 16.23 9.43
CA ALA A 115 5.76 16.23 10.89
C ALA A 115 5.42 14.82 11.41
N PRO A 116 6.40 13.91 11.52
CA PRO A 116 6.15 12.53 11.92
C PRO A 116 5.56 12.39 13.32
N GLU A 117 5.91 13.29 14.24
CA GLU A 117 5.39 13.28 15.61
C GLU A 117 3.90 13.63 15.67
N ASP A 118 3.45 14.46 14.71
CA ASP A 118 2.05 14.89 14.57
C ASP A 118 1.30 14.04 13.53
N ALA A 119 1.94 12.99 12.98
CA ALA A 119 1.38 12.03 12.02
C ALA A 119 0.85 12.64 10.71
N TRP A 120 1.48 13.71 10.20
CA TRP A 120 1.08 14.30 8.93
C TRP A 120 2.26 14.70 8.04
N GLY A 121 1.98 14.83 6.73
CA GLY A 121 2.89 15.37 5.72
C GLY A 121 2.13 16.19 4.67
N VAL A 122 2.84 17.12 4.02
CA VAL A 122 2.31 17.92 2.90
C VAL A 122 3.26 17.81 1.72
N VAL A 123 2.72 17.51 0.56
CA VAL A 123 3.38 17.52 -0.76
C VAL A 123 2.98 18.78 -1.49
N ASN A 124 3.94 19.65 -1.79
CA ASN A 124 3.72 20.94 -2.44
C ASN A 124 3.84 20.81 -3.96
N VAL A 125 2.70 20.71 -4.64
CA VAL A 125 2.64 20.54 -6.11
C VAL A 125 3.20 21.76 -6.84
N LYS A 126 2.99 22.98 -6.30
CA LYS A 126 3.56 24.22 -6.87
C LYS A 126 5.08 24.20 -6.92
N ALA A 127 5.75 23.75 -5.85
CA ALA A 127 7.21 23.64 -5.82
C ALA A 127 7.73 22.49 -6.71
N ILE A 128 6.95 21.41 -6.88
CA ILE A 128 7.27 20.29 -7.78
C ILE A 128 7.21 20.69 -9.25
N GLY A 129 6.32 21.61 -9.62
CA GLY A 129 6.19 22.14 -10.99
C GLY A 129 6.93 23.46 -11.23
N ALA A 130 7.81 23.90 -10.32
CA ALA A 130 8.44 25.23 -10.38
C ALA A 130 9.38 25.45 -11.58
N ASP A 131 9.87 24.37 -12.21
CA ASP A 131 10.69 24.41 -13.42
C ASP A 131 9.88 24.49 -14.73
N GLY A 132 8.55 24.63 -14.65
CA GLY A 132 7.67 24.68 -15.81
C GLY A 132 7.42 23.33 -16.46
N ALA A 133 7.64 22.22 -15.74
CA ALA A 133 7.33 20.89 -16.22
C ALA A 133 5.85 20.75 -16.59
N ASP A 134 5.56 19.89 -17.57
CA ASP A 134 4.21 19.54 -17.97
C ASP A 134 3.46 18.77 -16.85
N ASP A 135 2.14 18.71 -16.96
CA ASP A 135 1.29 18.09 -15.94
C ASP A 135 1.57 16.58 -15.77
N ALA A 136 2.01 15.89 -16.81
CA ALA A 136 2.37 14.48 -16.72
C ALA A 136 3.60 14.28 -15.83
N ARG A 137 4.64 15.09 -16.03
CA ARG A 137 5.86 15.08 -15.21
C ARG A 137 5.58 15.50 -13.78
N VAL A 138 4.79 16.57 -13.59
CA VAL A 138 4.35 17.03 -12.26
C VAL A 138 3.61 15.90 -11.53
N THR A 139 2.73 15.19 -12.21
CA THR A 139 2.00 14.04 -11.64
C THR A 139 2.92 12.94 -11.17
N VAL A 140 3.89 12.51 -12.00
CA VAL A 140 4.86 11.47 -11.64
C VAL A 140 5.73 11.90 -10.44
N ARG A 141 6.21 13.12 -10.44
CA ARG A 141 6.99 13.70 -9.34
C ARG A 141 6.19 13.76 -8.05
N THR A 142 4.92 14.17 -8.14
CA THR A 142 4.02 14.25 -6.99
C THR A 142 3.72 12.88 -6.41
N ALA A 143 3.50 11.87 -7.25
CA ALA A 143 3.34 10.49 -6.77
C ALA A 143 4.57 9.99 -5.99
N LYS A 144 5.78 10.27 -6.48
CA LYS A 144 7.03 9.94 -5.78
C LYS A 144 7.15 10.66 -4.44
N GLU A 145 6.86 11.98 -4.40
CA GLU A 145 6.92 12.75 -3.15
C GLU A 145 5.80 12.35 -2.19
N ALA A 146 4.63 11.94 -2.66
CA ALA A 146 3.58 11.37 -1.80
C ALA A 146 4.03 10.05 -1.15
N ALA A 147 4.68 9.18 -1.93
CA ALA A 147 5.27 7.95 -1.41
C ALA A 147 6.38 8.23 -0.38
N ARG A 148 7.25 9.23 -0.64
CA ARG A 148 8.28 9.67 0.32
C ARG A 148 7.66 10.27 1.58
N ALA A 149 6.68 11.17 1.45
CA ALA A 149 5.96 11.77 2.57
C ALA A 149 5.38 10.69 3.48
N LEU A 150 4.70 9.71 2.89
CA LEU A 150 4.11 8.60 3.63
C LEU A 150 5.16 7.79 4.38
N ALA A 151 6.28 7.45 3.73
CA ALA A 151 7.38 6.76 4.39
C ALA A 151 7.98 7.58 5.54
N MET A 152 8.17 8.88 5.35
CA MET A 152 8.74 9.77 6.37
C MET A 152 7.80 9.97 7.56
N VAL A 153 6.49 10.12 7.33
CA VAL A 153 5.48 10.15 8.41
C VAL A 153 5.53 8.85 9.22
N LEU A 154 5.78 7.72 8.56
CA LEU A 154 5.99 6.42 9.20
C LEU A 154 7.45 6.23 9.70
N GLY A 155 8.22 7.32 9.83
CA GLY A 155 9.52 7.35 10.47
C GLY A 155 10.68 6.85 9.62
N ALA A 156 10.52 6.69 8.31
CA ALA A 156 11.64 6.42 7.41
C ALA A 156 12.54 7.66 7.29
N SER A 157 13.83 7.43 7.14
CA SER A 157 14.83 8.43 6.80
C SER A 157 15.36 8.16 5.40
N ASP A 158 16.17 9.08 4.87
CA ASP A 158 16.85 8.88 3.61
C ASP A 158 17.65 7.56 3.59
N SER A 159 17.65 6.91 2.42
CA SER A 159 18.34 5.65 2.18
C SER A 159 19.19 5.73 0.93
N MET A 160 20.45 5.30 1.01
CA MET A 160 21.34 5.20 -0.15
C MET A 160 21.16 3.91 -0.94
N MET A 161 20.33 2.97 -0.45
CA MET A 161 20.04 1.73 -1.15
C MET A 161 19.23 1.99 -2.42
N SER A 162 19.39 1.15 -3.43
CA SER A 162 18.65 1.27 -4.70
C SER A 162 18.08 -0.10 -5.10
N PRO A 163 16.84 -0.16 -5.62
CA PRO A 163 15.93 0.96 -5.84
C PRO A 163 15.17 1.37 -4.56
N CYS A 164 15.11 2.67 -4.29
CA CYS A 164 14.39 3.18 -3.12
C CYS A 164 13.89 4.62 -3.37
N VAL A 165 12.61 4.89 -3.12
CA VAL A 165 12.05 6.25 -3.21
C VAL A 165 12.66 7.19 -2.16
N MET A 166 13.20 6.62 -1.07
CA MET A 166 13.85 7.37 0.02
C MET A 166 15.29 7.81 -0.32
N LYS A 167 15.75 7.66 -1.54
CA LYS A 167 17.02 8.27 -1.97
C LYS A 167 16.99 9.77 -1.71
N PRO A 168 18.10 10.39 -1.24
CA PRO A 168 18.16 11.84 -1.07
C PRO A 168 17.80 12.57 -2.36
N VAL A 169 16.94 13.58 -2.25
CA VAL A 169 16.46 14.39 -3.37
C VAL A 169 16.76 15.86 -3.08
N HIS A 170 17.82 16.39 -3.69
CA HIS A 170 18.24 17.77 -3.52
C HIS A 170 17.67 18.69 -4.61
N SER A 171 17.30 18.13 -5.75
CA SER A 171 16.76 18.84 -6.91
C SER A 171 15.60 18.11 -7.57
N LEU A 172 14.88 18.78 -8.47
CA LEU A 172 13.86 18.15 -9.32
C LEU A 172 14.48 17.12 -10.28
N ALA A 173 15.73 17.34 -10.70
CA ALA A 173 16.46 16.39 -11.54
C ALA A 173 16.75 15.07 -10.81
N ASP A 174 17.08 15.12 -9.51
CA ASP A 174 17.24 13.90 -8.69
C ASP A 174 15.93 13.12 -8.58
N LEU A 175 14.82 13.85 -8.42
CA LEU A 175 13.50 13.26 -8.35
C LEU A 175 13.11 12.57 -9.67
N ASP A 176 13.43 13.19 -10.80
CA ASP A 176 13.22 12.61 -12.14
C ASP A 176 14.10 11.39 -12.37
N ALA A 177 15.37 11.45 -11.99
CA ALA A 177 16.33 10.38 -12.17
C ALA A 177 16.07 9.13 -11.29
N ASN A 178 15.32 9.27 -10.19
CA ASN A 178 14.98 8.15 -9.34
C ASN A 178 13.80 7.34 -9.93
N PRO A 179 14.02 6.11 -10.42
CA PRO A 179 12.94 5.30 -10.99
C PRO A 179 12.00 4.70 -9.93
N ALA A 180 12.41 4.69 -8.65
CA ALA A 180 11.65 4.04 -7.60
C ALA A 180 10.43 4.88 -7.18
N LEU A 181 9.29 4.21 -7.02
CA LEU A 181 8.09 4.77 -6.43
C LEU A 181 7.92 4.36 -4.96
N MET A 182 8.55 3.26 -4.55
CA MET A 182 8.33 2.67 -3.22
C MET A 182 9.62 2.71 -2.36
N PRO A 183 9.48 2.71 -1.02
CA PRO A 183 10.59 2.50 -0.12
C PRO A 183 11.28 1.15 -0.35
N GLY A 184 12.59 1.10 -0.12
CA GLY A 184 13.33 -0.16 -0.13
C GLY A 184 13.02 -1.04 1.09
N MET A 185 13.38 -2.31 1.00
CA MET A 185 13.13 -3.29 2.06
C MET A 185 13.87 -2.96 3.38
N GLU A 186 14.93 -2.19 3.32
CA GLU A 186 15.72 -1.77 4.48
C GLU A 186 14.95 -0.90 5.47
N VAL A 187 13.94 -0.17 4.98
CA VAL A 187 13.09 0.69 5.83
C VAL A 187 11.78 0.00 6.26
N TYR A 188 11.49 -1.17 5.70
CA TYR A 188 10.22 -1.87 5.87
C TYR A 188 9.84 -2.11 7.34
N ASN A 189 10.75 -2.68 8.13
CA ASN A 189 10.47 -2.97 9.54
C ASN A 189 10.13 -1.69 10.31
N LYS A 190 10.82 -0.59 10.03
CA LYS A 190 10.57 0.70 10.66
C LYS A 190 9.19 1.25 10.31
N LEU A 191 8.78 1.10 9.04
CA LEU A 191 7.42 1.48 8.61
C LEU A 191 6.36 0.67 9.36
N ILE A 192 6.53 -0.65 9.46
CA ILE A 192 5.60 -1.55 10.16
C ILE A 192 5.50 -1.21 11.65
N ASP A 193 6.62 -1.00 12.33
CA ASP A 193 6.65 -0.74 13.77
C ASP A 193 5.99 0.61 14.10
N ASN A 194 6.27 1.65 13.31
CA ASN A 194 5.65 2.96 13.51
C ASN A 194 4.16 2.96 13.13
N ALA A 195 3.78 2.26 12.07
CA ALA A 195 2.38 2.10 11.71
C ALA A 195 1.57 1.44 12.84
N ARG A 196 2.12 0.39 13.47
CA ARG A 196 1.51 -0.24 14.65
C ARG A 196 1.38 0.74 15.82
N ARG A 197 2.41 1.53 16.09
CA ARG A 197 2.38 2.57 17.14
C ARG A 197 1.29 3.59 16.89
N LEU A 198 1.04 3.97 15.65
CA LEU A 198 -0.03 4.88 15.25
C LEU A 198 -1.42 4.22 15.21
N GLY A 199 -1.51 2.92 15.46
CA GLY A 199 -2.77 2.16 15.44
C GLY A 199 -3.22 1.76 14.04
N VAL A 200 -2.32 1.77 13.05
CA VAL A 200 -2.64 1.31 11.68
C VAL A 200 -2.99 -0.16 11.69
N SER A 201 -4.09 -0.49 11.04
CA SER A 201 -4.50 -1.87 10.82
C SER A 201 -3.58 -2.55 9.81
N ILE A 202 -2.89 -3.62 10.21
CA ILE A 202 -2.08 -4.40 9.30
C ILE A 202 -2.87 -5.63 8.88
N ARG A 203 -3.24 -5.72 7.61
CA ARG A 203 -3.96 -6.87 7.05
C ARG A 203 -3.08 -8.11 7.12
N ARG A 204 -3.65 -9.18 7.60
CA ARG A 204 -2.96 -10.45 7.74
C ARG A 204 -3.67 -11.52 6.92
N ARG A 205 -2.94 -12.15 6.00
CA ARG A 205 -3.46 -13.27 5.21
C ARG A 205 -3.02 -14.58 5.84
N VAL A 206 -3.97 -15.34 6.33
CA VAL A 206 -3.73 -16.62 6.99
C VAL A 206 -4.72 -17.68 6.53
N SER A 207 -4.43 -18.94 6.84
CA SER A 207 -5.41 -20.01 6.58
C SER A 207 -6.65 -19.82 7.45
N TYR A 208 -7.81 -20.28 6.96
CA TYR A 208 -9.07 -20.23 7.70
C TYR A 208 -8.95 -20.86 9.09
N ARG A 209 -8.25 -22.01 9.19
CA ARG A 209 -7.99 -22.67 10.46
C ARG A 209 -7.21 -21.79 11.46
N THR A 210 -6.22 -21.04 10.97
CA THR A 210 -5.46 -20.13 11.82
C THR A 210 -6.35 -19.01 12.34
N ALA A 211 -7.18 -18.43 11.48
CA ALA A 211 -8.10 -17.38 11.86
C ALA A 211 -9.16 -17.87 12.88
N CYS A 212 -9.68 -19.11 12.73
CA CYS A 212 -10.56 -19.71 13.73
C CYS A 212 -9.88 -19.82 15.10
N LYS A 213 -8.63 -20.31 15.14
CA LYS A 213 -7.86 -20.42 16.38
C LYS A 213 -7.56 -19.07 17.03
N GLU A 214 -7.42 -18.03 16.22
CA GLU A 214 -7.20 -16.65 16.68
C GLU A 214 -8.51 -15.90 16.98
N GLY A 215 -9.68 -16.53 16.77
CA GLY A 215 -11.00 -16.00 17.13
C GLY A 215 -11.57 -14.90 16.24
N TRP A 216 -11.01 -14.70 15.02
CA TRP A 216 -11.47 -13.66 14.10
C TRP A 216 -11.94 -14.19 12.73
N ALA A 217 -12.02 -15.50 12.55
CA ALA A 217 -12.50 -16.07 11.31
C ALA A 217 -13.95 -15.61 11.01
N PRO A 218 -14.25 -15.27 9.74
CA PRO A 218 -15.64 -15.03 9.35
C PRO A 218 -16.46 -16.32 9.40
N THR A 219 -17.76 -16.19 9.41
CA THR A 219 -18.69 -17.33 9.31
C THR A 219 -18.34 -18.23 8.13
N PRO A 220 -18.36 -19.57 8.29
CA PRO A 220 -18.03 -20.49 7.21
C PRO A 220 -18.90 -20.29 5.97
N THR A 221 -18.27 -20.30 4.78
CA THR A 221 -18.96 -20.16 3.49
C THR A 221 -18.99 -21.45 2.66
N ASN A 222 -18.30 -22.51 3.13
CA ASN A 222 -18.28 -23.82 2.48
C ASN A 222 -18.07 -24.93 3.52
N ASP A 223 -18.27 -26.19 3.10
CA ASP A 223 -18.22 -27.36 3.98
C ASP A 223 -16.86 -27.57 4.65
N ILE A 224 -15.75 -27.25 3.94
CA ILE A 224 -14.40 -27.37 4.49
C ILE A 224 -14.19 -26.36 5.63
N GLN A 225 -14.61 -25.11 5.42
CA GLN A 225 -14.57 -24.10 6.46
C GLN A 225 -15.45 -24.46 7.64
N LYS A 226 -16.66 -25.00 7.37
CA LYS A 226 -17.57 -25.46 8.41
C LYS A 226 -16.96 -26.59 9.26
N ALA A 227 -16.38 -27.59 8.64
CA ALA A 227 -15.70 -28.67 9.36
C ALA A 227 -14.54 -28.15 10.25
N ILE A 228 -13.74 -27.19 9.73
CA ILE A 228 -12.67 -26.56 10.50
C ILE A 228 -13.23 -25.75 11.67
N TRP A 229 -14.29 -24.98 11.42
CA TRP A 229 -14.97 -24.18 12.43
C TRP A 229 -15.47 -25.05 13.59
N ASP A 230 -16.20 -26.11 13.26
CA ASP A 230 -16.78 -27.05 14.25
C ASP A 230 -15.63 -27.72 15.03
N GLU A 231 -14.57 -28.18 14.37
CA GLU A 231 -13.41 -28.80 15.01
C GLU A 231 -12.70 -27.84 16.00
N VAL A 232 -12.46 -26.59 15.60
CA VAL A 232 -11.75 -25.63 16.46
C VAL A 232 -12.60 -25.20 17.65
N HIS A 233 -13.90 -25.00 17.48
CA HIS A 233 -14.80 -24.58 18.57
C HIS A 233 -15.27 -25.75 19.48
N ALA A 234 -15.10 -27.00 19.06
CA ALA A 234 -15.30 -28.14 19.90
C ALA A 234 -14.19 -28.33 20.95
N ILE A 235 -13.04 -27.70 20.79
CA ILE A 235 -11.94 -27.77 21.77
C ILE A 235 -12.29 -26.82 22.92
N PRO A 236 -12.59 -27.33 24.12
CA PRO A 236 -12.94 -26.46 25.25
C PRO A 236 -11.73 -25.57 25.62
N ASP A 237 -12.01 -24.31 25.90
CA ASP A 237 -11.05 -23.30 26.39
C ASP A 237 -10.50 -23.60 27.80
N LYS A 238 -10.22 -24.85 28.09
CA LYS A 238 -9.61 -25.19 29.36
C LYS A 238 -8.09 -25.07 29.25
N PRO A 239 -7.46 -24.21 30.05
CA PRO A 239 -6.02 -24.20 30.15
C PRO A 239 -5.56 -25.61 30.54
N ILE A 240 -4.72 -26.22 29.71
CA ILE A 240 -4.06 -27.48 30.04
C ILE A 240 -3.20 -27.20 31.26
N LYS A 241 -3.66 -27.58 32.45
CA LYS A 241 -2.83 -27.61 33.66
C LYS A 241 -1.80 -28.71 33.46
N ILE A 242 -0.60 -28.34 33.05
CA ILE A 242 0.54 -29.25 33.04
C ILE A 242 1.00 -29.34 34.49
N GLU A 243 0.59 -30.39 35.19
CA GLU A 243 1.15 -30.76 36.49
C GLU A 243 2.50 -31.38 36.26
N TYR A 244 3.56 -30.62 36.53
CA TYR A 244 4.90 -31.17 36.61
C TYR A 244 5.02 -32.02 37.89
N LYS A 245 5.04 -33.33 37.77
CA LYS A 245 5.46 -34.18 38.88
C LYS A 245 6.90 -33.80 39.21
N LYS A 246 7.09 -33.18 40.37
CA LYS A 246 8.43 -33.07 40.97
C LYS A 246 8.95 -34.48 41.20
N THR A 247 9.95 -34.88 40.43
CA THR A 247 10.74 -36.08 40.72
C THR A 247 11.72 -35.69 41.81
N ASP A 248 11.41 -36.04 43.07
CA ASP A 248 12.35 -35.95 44.16
C ASP A 248 13.53 -36.90 43.87
N ARG A 249 14.72 -36.30 43.71
CA ARG A 249 16.02 -37.01 43.75
C ARG A 249 16.64 -36.82 45.11
#